data_237a2b11922b119e1e7ce32a1ec71467
#
_entry.id   237a2b11922b119e1e7ce32a1ec71467
#
_cell.length_a   1.000
_cell.length_b   1.000
_cell.length_c   1.000
_cell.angle_alpha   90.00
_cell.angle_beta   90.00
_cell.angle_gamma   90.00
#
_symmetry.space_group_name_H-M   'P 1'
#
loop_
_entity.id
_entity.type
_entity.pdbx_description
1 polymer ?
#
loop_
_entity_poly.entity_id
_entity_poly.type
_entity_poly.pdbx_seq_one_letter_code
_entity_poly.pdbx_strand_id
1 'polypeptide(L)'
;MNHIGTKRLETDRLILRPFIPEDDAPMFRNWASDPMVTRYLTWSAHTDPSVTSTTIGHWIERYCDPSYYHWAVELKSIDEPIGSISGVRIDEDTGSVEIGYCIGRPWWGQGLVAEAVRALMAFFFERVGVRRVVACHHPDNPNSGRVMQKCGMTYDGAWPKKGEALELNWYSLSREEYANQQRSC
;
A
#
# COMPACT_ATOMS: atom_id res chain seq x y z
N MET A 1 7.85 17.84 3.84
CA MET A 1 6.47 17.26 3.85
C MET A 1 5.75 17.60 5.15
N ASN A 2 4.42 17.55 5.18
CA ASN A 2 3.63 17.76 6.41
C ASN A 2 3.15 16.40 6.93
N HIS A 3 3.91 15.78 7.83
CA HIS A 3 3.57 14.48 8.38
C HIS A 3 2.42 14.57 9.38
N ILE A 4 1.36 13.81 9.11
CA ILE A 4 0.12 13.81 9.91
C ILE A 4 -0.28 12.39 10.37
N GLY A 5 0.57 11.40 10.14
CA GLY A 5 0.34 10.00 10.50
C GLY A 5 -0.76 9.33 9.68
N THR A 6 -0.97 8.07 9.98
CA THR A 6 -2.03 7.27 9.35
C THR A 6 -3.41 7.78 9.75
N LYS A 7 -4.15 8.35 8.81
CA LYS A 7 -5.52 8.86 9.03
C LYS A 7 -6.55 7.96 8.35
N ARG A 8 -7.73 7.82 8.94
CA ARG A 8 -8.83 7.13 8.30
C ARG A 8 -9.19 7.81 6.97
N LEU A 9 -9.23 7.01 5.90
CA LEU A 9 -9.69 7.41 4.58
C LEU A 9 -10.87 6.51 4.20
N GLU A 10 -11.78 7.03 3.40
CA GLU A 10 -12.98 6.31 2.99
C GLU A 10 -13.20 6.45 1.49
N THR A 11 -13.58 5.35 0.85
CA THR A 11 -13.93 5.27 -0.57
C THR A 11 -15.33 4.68 -0.70
N ASP A 12 -15.78 4.41 -1.91
CA ASP A 12 -17.10 3.79 -2.13
C ASP A 12 -17.23 2.43 -1.44
N ARG A 13 -16.21 1.58 -1.56
CA ARG A 13 -16.24 0.19 -1.07
C ARG A 13 -15.33 -0.09 0.13
N LEU A 14 -14.36 0.80 0.41
CA LEU A 14 -13.28 0.55 1.36
C LEU A 14 -13.23 1.59 2.48
N ILE A 15 -12.71 1.15 3.62
CA ILE A 15 -12.18 1.98 4.70
C ILE A 15 -10.70 1.67 4.85
N LEU A 16 -9.86 2.69 4.71
CA LEU A 16 -8.44 2.59 5.03
C LEU A 16 -8.26 3.17 6.43
N ARG A 17 -7.86 2.37 7.40
CA ARG A 17 -7.72 2.77 8.80
C ARG A 17 -6.47 2.19 9.45
N PRO A 18 -5.99 2.76 10.56
CA PRO A 18 -4.97 2.09 11.37
C PRO A 18 -5.42 0.66 11.74
N PHE A 19 -4.45 -0.25 11.84
CA PHE A 19 -4.69 -1.58 12.39
C PHE A 19 -5.06 -1.49 13.87
N ILE A 20 -5.92 -2.41 14.31
CA ILE A 20 -6.30 -2.64 15.71
C ILE A 20 -5.97 -4.08 16.10
N PRO A 21 -5.88 -4.42 17.39
CA PRO A 21 -5.54 -5.79 17.82
C PRO A 21 -6.47 -6.86 17.25
N GLU A 22 -7.75 -6.54 17.09
CA GLU A 22 -8.80 -7.44 16.59
C GLU A 22 -8.65 -7.80 15.11
N ASP A 23 -7.75 -7.12 14.38
CA ASP A 23 -7.46 -7.41 12.98
C ASP A 23 -6.57 -8.65 12.79
N ASP A 24 -6.03 -9.24 13.86
CA ASP A 24 -5.09 -10.35 13.78
C ASP A 24 -5.69 -11.61 13.14
N ALA A 25 -6.85 -12.03 13.58
CA ALA A 25 -7.53 -13.20 13.04
C ALA A 25 -8.01 -12.98 11.59
N PRO A 26 -8.66 -11.85 11.22
CA PRO A 26 -8.93 -11.51 9.83
C PRO A 26 -7.67 -11.43 8.97
N MET A 27 -6.60 -10.78 9.42
CA MET A 27 -5.35 -10.68 8.68
C MET A 27 -4.76 -12.05 8.39
N PHE A 28 -4.63 -12.90 9.39
CA PHE A 28 -4.10 -14.26 9.24
C PHE A 28 -4.92 -15.04 8.20
N ARG A 29 -6.24 -15.08 8.39
CA ARG A 29 -7.17 -15.83 7.53
C ARG A 29 -7.22 -15.30 6.11
N ASN A 30 -7.27 -13.99 5.94
CA ASN A 30 -7.63 -13.37 4.66
C ASN A 30 -6.43 -13.22 3.71
N TRP A 31 -5.19 -13.05 4.24
CA TRP A 31 -4.03 -12.89 3.35
C TRP A 31 -2.67 -13.30 3.94
N ALA A 32 -2.43 -13.11 5.25
CA ALA A 32 -1.07 -13.24 5.78
C ALA A 32 -0.55 -14.68 5.80
N SER A 33 -1.42 -15.67 5.94
CA SER A 33 -1.06 -17.09 5.90
C SER A 33 -0.98 -17.69 4.49
N ASP A 34 -1.35 -16.90 3.46
CA ASP A 34 -1.39 -17.41 2.09
C ASP A 34 -0.05 -17.21 1.36
N PRO A 35 0.71 -18.27 1.04
CA PRO A 35 1.99 -18.16 0.34
C PRO A 35 1.87 -17.62 -1.09
N MET A 36 0.66 -17.69 -1.71
CA MET A 36 0.44 -17.07 -3.02
C MET A 36 0.33 -15.57 -2.94
N VAL A 37 -0.20 -15.02 -1.84
CA VAL A 37 -0.25 -13.58 -1.59
C VAL A 37 1.15 -13.05 -1.27
N THR A 38 1.90 -13.77 -0.45
CA THR A 38 3.22 -13.31 0.03
C THR A 38 4.36 -13.59 -0.94
N ARG A 39 4.12 -14.33 -2.02
CA ARG A 39 5.14 -14.79 -2.99
C ARG A 39 6.10 -13.69 -3.47
N TYR A 40 5.61 -12.47 -3.64
CA TYR A 40 6.39 -11.33 -4.14
C TYR A 40 6.53 -10.21 -3.12
N LEU A 41 6.20 -10.49 -1.85
CA LEU A 41 6.37 -9.56 -0.74
C LEU A 41 7.75 -9.73 -0.10
N THR A 42 8.14 -8.79 0.75
CA THR A 42 9.41 -8.81 1.49
C THR A 42 9.36 -9.70 2.74
N TRP A 43 8.24 -10.36 2.99
CA TRP A 43 8.02 -11.25 4.12
C TRP A 43 7.29 -12.52 3.68
N SER A 44 7.53 -13.62 4.42
CA SER A 44 6.97 -14.95 4.13
C SER A 44 5.59 -15.11 4.77
N ALA A 45 4.78 -16.02 4.24
CA ALA A 45 3.49 -16.34 4.82
C ALA A 45 3.62 -16.70 6.32
N HIS A 46 2.73 -16.16 7.13
CA HIS A 46 2.66 -16.46 8.55
C HIS A 46 2.20 -17.90 8.76
N THR A 47 2.97 -18.66 9.51
CA THR A 47 2.69 -20.08 9.77
C THR A 47 1.82 -20.29 11.01
N ASP A 48 1.72 -19.26 11.85
CA ASP A 48 0.97 -19.29 13.12
C ASP A 48 0.28 -17.95 13.37
N PRO A 49 -0.95 -17.92 13.90
CA PRO A 49 -1.64 -16.67 14.22
C PRO A 49 -0.89 -15.73 15.14
N SER A 50 -0.06 -16.25 16.06
CA SER A 50 0.74 -15.42 16.97
C SER A 50 1.74 -14.53 16.26
N VAL A 51 2.25 -14.97 15.09
CA VAL A 51 3.12 -14.15 14.23
C VAL A 51 2.36 -12.93 13.75
N THR A 52 1.10 -13.10 13.36
CA THR A 52 0.22 -12.01 12.92
C THR A 52 -0.07 -11.03 14.05
N SER A 53 -0.46 -11.55 15.22
CA SER A 53 -0.75 -10.72 16.40
C SER A 53 0.48 -9.89 16.81
N THR A 54 1.68 -10.50 16.83
CA THR A 54 2.93 -9.79 17.10
C THR A 54 3.22 -8.72 16.06
N THR A 55 3.00 -9.03 14.79
CA THR A 55 3.21 -8.09 13.68
C THR A 55 2.31 -6.86 13.80
N ILE A 56 1.02 -7.08 14.07
CA ILE A 56 0.05 -5.98 14.27
C ILE A 56 0.42 -5.16 15.50
N GLY A 57 0.82 -5.81 16.59
CA GLY A 57 1.30 -5.10 17.79
C GLY A 57 2.42 -4.10 17.48
N HIS A 58 3.44 -4.53 16.73
CA HIS A 58 4.52 -3.66 16.29
C HIS A 58 4.04 -2.50 15.40
N TRP A 59 3.05 -2.73 14.54
CA TRP A 59 2.49 -1.66 13.70
C TRP A 59 1.71 -0.64 14.52
N ILE A 60 0.94 -1.11 15.51
CA ILE A 60 0.17 -0.24 16.41
C ILE A 60 1.09 0.67 17.21
N GLU A 61 2.19 0.15 17.76
CA GLU A 61 3.18 0.93 18.50
C GLU A 61 3.77 2.07 17.65
N ARG A 62 3.90 1.87 16.34
CA ARG A 62 4.47 2.86 15.42
C ARG A 62 3.52 3.99 15.04
N TYR A 63 2.22 3.91 15.32
CA TYR A 63 1.28 4.99 14.98
C TYR A 63 1.48 6.27 15.81
N CYS A 64 2.31 6.24 16.86
CA CYS A 64 2.74 7.46 17.55
C CYS A 64 3.69 8.32 16.70
N ASP A 65 4.34 7.74 15.68
CA ASP A 65 5.19 8.46 14.73
C ASP A 65 4.32 9.08 13.62
N PRO A 66 4.28 10.41 13.48
CA PRO A 66 3.50 11.06 12.43
C PRO A 66 4.03 10.80 11.00
N SER A 67 5.24 10.27 10.85
CA SER A 67 5.81 9.85 9.56
C SER A 67 5.50 8.40 9.21
N TYR A 68 4.83 7.66 10.09
CA TYR A 68 4.44 6.27 9.85
C TYR A 68 3.08 6.18 9.15
N TYR A 69 3.05 5.52 8.00
CA TYR A 69 1.89 5.40 7.13
C TYR A 69 1.60 3.94 6.79
N HIS A 70 0.65 3.33 7.50
CA HIS A 70 0.24 1.95 7.25
C HIS A 70 -1.25 1.75 7.57
N TRP A 71 -2.00 1.24 6.62
CA TRP A 71 -3.44 1.05 6.73
C TRP A 71 -3.85 -0.41 6.55
N ALA A 72 -4.78 -0.87 7.35
CA ALA A 72 -5.66 -1.97 7.02
C ALA A 72 -6.61 -1.50 5.91
N VAL A 73 -6.82 -2.35 4.92
CA VAL A 73 -7.82 -2.15 3.85
C VAL A 73 -9.06 -2.95 4.22
N GLU A 74 -10.03 -2.29 4.85
CA GLU A 74 -11.28 -2.90 5.27
C GLU A 74 -12.31 -2.84 4.15
N LEU A 75 -12.98 -3.96 3.87
CA LEU A 75 -14.06 -4.03 2.89
C LEU A 75 -15.40 -3.82 3.59
N LYS A 76 -16.09 -2.72 3.29
CA LYS A 76 -17.36 -2.32 3.92
C LYS A 76 -18.44 -3.40 3.91
N SER A 77 -18.50 -4.23 2.86
CA SER A 77 -19.55 -5.24 2.72
C SER A 77 -19.45 -6.42 3.68
N ILE A 78 -18.29 -6.62 4.30
CA ILE A 78 -18.04 -7.71 5.26
C ILE A 78 -17.48 -7.21 6.59
N ASP A 79 -17.21 -5.90 6.70
CA ASP A 79 -16.69 -5.25 7.91
C ASP A 79 -15.38 -5.88 8.43
N GLU A 80 -14.51 -6.32 7.49
CA GLU A 80 -13.24 -6.97 7.80
C GLU A 80 -12.10 -6.45 6.93
N PRO A 81 -10.86 -6.40 7.45
CA PRO A 81 -9.69 -6.13 6.64
C PRO A 81 -9.42 -7.29 5.67
N ILE A 82 -9.16 -6.93 4.42
CA ILE A 82 -8.89 -7.85 3.31
C ILE A 82 -7.47 -7.72 2.77
N GLY A 83 -6.69 -6.78 3.31
CA GLY A 83 -5.33 -6.48 2.87
C GLY A 83 -4.73 -5.30 3.61
N SER A 84 -3.59 -4.85 3.14
CA SER A 84 -2.91 -3.66 3.67
C SER A 84 -2.32 -2.78 2.57
N ILE A 85 -2.17 -1.48 2.88
CA ILE A 85 -1.50 -0.50 2.03
C ILE A 85 -0.66 0.44 2.89
N SER A 86 0.52 0.84 2.41
CA SER A 86 1.45 1.64 3.22
C SER A 86 2.31 2.59 2.40
N GLY A 87 2.82 3.63 3.04
CA GLY A 87 4.02 4.36 2.64
C GLY A 87 5.24 3.60 3.18
N VAL A 88 5.86 2.80 2.33
CA VAL A 88 6.94 1.88 2.71
C VAL A 88 8.22 2.63 3.05
N ARG A 89 8.50 3.66 2.29
CA ARG A 89 9.68 4.50 2.43
C ARG A 89 9.35 5.94 2.05
N ILE A 90 9.83 6.85 2.89
CA ILE A 90 9.73 8.29 2.67
C ILE A 90 11.14 8.84 2.46
N ASP A 91 11.29 9.66 1.44
CA ASP A 91 12.50 10.38 1.13
C ASP A 91 12.20 11.89 1.18
N GLU A 92 12.63 12.51 2.28
CA GLU A 92 12.42 13.95 2.51
C GLU A 92 13.19 14.83 1.53
N ASP A 93 14.38 14.40 1.10
CA ASP A 93 15.25 15.18 0.22
C ASP A 93 14.61 15.33 -1.16
N THR A 94 14.10 14.24 -1.70
CA THR A 94 13.40 14.24 -2.99
C THR A 94 11.92 14.62 -2.86
N GLY A 95 11.36 14.55 -1.65
CA GLY A 95 9.93 14.73 -1.41
C GLY A 95 9.08 13.57 -1.95
N SER A 96 9.63 12.35 -1.99
CA SER A 96 8.94 11.18 -2.54
C SER A 96 8.49 10.19 -1.47
N VAL A 97 7.44 9.44 -1.79
CA VAL A 97 6.97 8.30 -1.01
C VAL A 97 6.88 7.05 -1.88
N GLU A 98 7.50 5.96 -1.43
CA GLU A 98 7.31 4.63 -2.01
C GLU A 98 6.08 4.00 -1.35
N ILE A 99 5.10 3.58 -2.16
CA ILE A 99 3.91 2.88 -1.66
C ILE A 99 4.00 1.38 -1.92
N GLY A 100 3.42 0.61 -0.99
CA GLY A 100 3.29 -0.84 -1.12
C GLY A 100 1.89 -1.29 -0.72
N TYR A 101 1.44 -2.40 -1.28
CA TYR A 101 0.11 -2.96 -1.01
C TYR A 101 0.08 -4.47 -1.20
N CYS A 102 -0.82 -5.12 -0.47
CA CYS A 102 -1.21 -6.49 -0.70
C CYS A 102 -2.69 -6.67 -0.37
N ILE A 103 -3.32 -7.67 -0.98
CA ILE A 103 -4.72 -8.02 -0.77
C ILE A 103 -4.89 -9.53 -0.90
N GLY A 104 -5.80 -10.10 -0.13
CA GLY A 104 -6.14 -11.53 -0.17
C GLY A 104 -6.67 -11.97 -1.54
N ARG A 105 -6.38 -13.22 -1.91
CA ARG A 105 -6.75 -13.81 -3.21
C ARG A 105 -8.24 -13.72 -3.57
N PRO A 106 -9.19 -13.92 -2.64
CA PRO A 106 -10.61 -13.82 -2.97
C PRO A 106 -11.02 -12.48 -3.57
N TRP A 107 -10.24 -11.43 -3.33
CA TRP A 107 -10.54 -10.06 -3.77
C TRP A 107 -9.68 -9.59 -4.95
N TRP A 108 -8.87 -10.47 -5.54
CA TRP A 108 -8.10 -10.13 -6.72
C TRP A 108 -8.99 -9.83 -7.93
N GLY A 109 -8.53 -8.98 -8.83
CA GLY A 109 -9.23 -8.64 -10.08
C GLY A 109 -10.44 -7.72 -9.95
N GLN A 110 -10.87 -7.36 -8.73
CA GLN A 110 -12.08 -6.58 -8.47
C GLN A 110 -11.85 -5.05 -8.46
N GLY A 111 -10.63 -4.59 -8.70
CA GLY A 111 -10.30 -3.17 -8.72
C GLY A 111 -10.14 -2.51 -7.35
N LEU A 112 -10.27 -3.27 -6.25
CA LEU A 112 -10.21 -2.75 -4.88
C LEU A 112 -8.85 -2.14 -4.54
N VAL A 113 -7.74 -2.77 -4.97
CA VAL A 113 -6.40 -2.22 -4.75
C VAL A 113 -6.22 -0.90 -5.48
N ALA A 114 -6.70 -0.78 -6.72
CA ALA A 114 -6.60 0.49 -7.45
C ALA A 114 -7.43 1.60 -6.80
N GLU A 115 -8.57 1.26 -6.19
CA GLU A 115 -9.39 2.19 -5.41
C GLU A 115 -8.63 2.67 -4.17
N ALA A 116 -8.03 1.75 -3.39
CA ALA A 116 -7.22 2.07 -2.23
C ALA A 116 -5.99 2.93 -2.60
N VAL A 117 -5.29 2.59 -3.68
CA VAL A 117 -4.10 3.34 -4.16
C VAL A 117 -4.48 4.76 -4.55
N ARG A 118 -5.61 4.98 -5.24
CA ARG A 118 -6.05 6.35 -5.58
C ARG A 118 -6.34 7.18 -4.34
N ALA A 119 -7.03 6.62 -3.35
CA ALA A 119 -7.28 7.31 -2.08
C ALA A 119 -5.97 7.65 -1.34
N LEU A 120 -5.02 6.72 -1.35
CA LEU A 120 -3.71 6.93 -0.74
C LEU A 120 -2.89 8.01 -1.47
N MET A 121 -2.90 8.01 -2.80
CA MET A 121 -2.22 9.05 -3.59
C MET A 121 -2.82 10.43 -3.34
N ALA A 122 -4.15 10.56 -3.31
CA ALA A 122 -4.82 11.81 -2.94
C ALA A 122 -4.37 12.29 -1.55
N PHE A 123 -4.35 11.40 -0.56
CA PHE A 123 -3.86 11.71 0.78
C PHE A 123 -2.41 12.23 0.77
N PHE A 124 -1.50 11.55 0.07
CA PHE A 124 -0.11 11.97 0.03
C PHE A 124 0.09 13.29 -0.72
N PHE A 125 -0.54 13.48 -1.87
CA PHE A 125 -0.39 14.72 -2.63
C PHE A 125 -1.06 15.93 -1.97
N GLU A 126 -2.27 15.76 -1.47
CA GLU A 126 -3.11 16.89 -1.00
C GLU A 126 -2.87 17.23 0.48
N ARG A 127 -2.66 16.22 1.34
CA ARG A 127 -2.57 16.42 2.79
C ARG A 127 -1.15 16.38 3.33
N VAL A 128 -0.32 15.43 2.87
CA VAL A 128 1.09 15.31 3.28
C VAL A 128 1.98 16.25 2.47
N GLY A 129 1.64 16.46 1.23
CA GLY A 129 2.36 17.39 0.38
C GLY A 129 3.57 16.81 -0.32
N VAL A 130 3.57 15.50 -0.63
CA VAL A 130 4.67 14.86 -1.40
C VAL A 130 4.78 15.43 -2.80
N ARG A 131 5.97 15.38 -3.37
CA ARG A 131 6.24 15.79 -4.76
C ARG A 131 6.02 14.65 -5.74
N ARG A 132 6.26 13.40 -5.29
CA ARG A 132 6.20 12.21 -6.12
C ARG A 132 5.76 10.99 -5.31
N VAL A 133 4.90 10.17 -5.87
CA VAL A 133 4.58 8.82 -5.38
C VAL A 133 5.29 7.83 -6.30
N VAL A 134 5.99 6.85 -5.73
CA VAL A 134 6.65 5.78 -6.46
C VAL A 134 6.15 4.43 -5.97
N ALA A 135 6.21 3.42 -6.83
CA ALA A 135 5.90 2.04 -6.50
C ALA A 135 6.72 1.10 -7.37
N CYS A 136 6.98 -0.10 -6.90
CA CYS A 136 7.64 -1.12 -7.71
C CYS A 136 6.97 -2.48 -7.55
N HIS A 137 7.24 -3.36 -8.52
CA HIS A 137 6.79 -4.74 -8.44
C HIS A 137 7.83 -5.71 -9.00
N HIS A 138 7.76 -6.96 -8.52
CA HIS A 138 8.55 -8.06 -9.06
C HIS A 138 8.19 -8.26 -10.55
N PRO A 139 9.17 -8.55 -11.45
CA PRO A 139 8.90 -8.76 -12.88
C PRO A 139 7.81 -9.80 -13.14
N ASP A 140 7.80 -10.89 -12.35
CA ASP A 140 6.80 -11.96 -12.46
C ASP A 140 5.43 -11.63 -11.83
N ASN A 141 5.23 -10.39 -11.35
CA ASN A 141 3.95 -9.91 -10.82
C ASN A 141 3.33 -8.80 -11.68
N PRO A 142 2.96 -9.07 -12.94
CA PRO A 142 2.43 -8.03 -13.83
C PRO A 142 1.10 -7.45 -13.35
N ASN A 143 0.36 -8.16 -12.47
CA ASN A 143 -0.89 -7.64 -11.92
C ASN A 143 -0.68 -6.41 -11.04
N SER A 144 0.43 -6.34 -10.28
CA SER A 144 0.79 -5.15 -9.51
C SER A 144 1.07 -3.95 -10.44
N GLY A 145 1.80 -4.16 -11.53
CA GLY A 145 2.03 -3.13 -12.54
C GLY A 145 0.74 -2.61 -13.18
N ARG A 146 -0.23 -3.50 -13.46
CA ARG A 146 -1.55 -3.08 -13.97
C ARG A 146 -2.32 -2.19 -12.98
N VAL A 147 -2.17 -2.42 -11.68
CA VAL A 147 -2.75 -1.54 -10.66
C VAL A 147 -2.11 -0.16 -10.74
N MET A 148 -0.78 -0.07 -10.79
CA MET A 148 -0.06 1.20 -10.91
C MET A 148 -0.50 1.99 -12.15
N GLN A 149 -0.55 1.32 -13.31
CA GLN A 149 -1.04 1.93 -14.56
C GLN A 149 -2.49 2.43 -14.46
N LYS A 150 -3.40 1.64 -13.86
CA LYS A 150 -4.80 2.05 -13.64
C LYS A 150 -4.95 3.25 -12.71
N CYS A 151 -3.93 3.51 -11.90
CA CYS A 151 -3.86 4.68 -11.03
C CYS A 151 -3.12 5.85 -11.66
N GLY A 152 -2.81 5.78 -12.96
CA GLY A 152 -2.18 6.85 -13.71
C GLY A 152 -0.68 6.99 -13.49
N MET A 153 -0.03 5.99 -12.87
CA MET A 153 1.43 5.99 -12.72
C MET A 153 2.10 5.60 -14.04
N THR A 154 3.22 6.25 -14.36
CA THR A 154 4.03 6.01 -15.55
C THR A 154 5.18 5.05 -15.21
N TYR A 155 5.50 4.15 -16.13
CA TYR A 155 6.65 3.26 -16.00
C TYR A 155 7.96 4.04 -16.13
N ASP A 156 8.84 3.89 -15.14
CA ASP A 156 10.11 4.61 -15.05
C ASP A 156 11.30 3.76 -15.53
N GLY A 157 11.18 2.45 -15.55
CA GLY A 157 12.26 1.53 -15.89
C GLY A 157 12.39 0.36 -14.92
N ALA A 158 13.44 -0.45 -15.11
CA ALA A 158 13.74 -1.59 -14.25
C ALA A 158 15.14 -1.42 -13.62
N TRP A 159 15.22 -1.46 -12.29
CA TRP A 159 16.47 -1.46 -11.52
C TRP A 159 16.28 -2.05 -10.13
N PRO A 160 17.35 -2.56 -9.51
CA PRO A 160 17.27 -3.15 -8.18
C PRO A 160 17.08 -2.08 -7.09
N LYS A 161 16.49 -2.49 -5.96
CA LYS A 161 16.60 -1.70 -4.73
C LYS A 161 18.04 -1.69 -4.24
N LYS A 162 18.43 -0.64 -3.53
CA LYS A 162 19.79 -0.53 -2.99
C LYS A 162 20.14 -1.74 -2.14
N GLY A 163 21.17 -2.48 -2.55
CA GLY A 163 21.64 -3.70 -1.88
C GLY A 163 20.97 -5.00 -2.33
N GLU A 164 20.06 -4.94 -3.27
CA GLU A 164 19.40 -6.12 -3.86
C GLU A 164 19.93 -6.37 -5.28
N ALA A 165 19.92 -7.63 -5.72
CA ALA A 165 20.34 -8.00 -7.07
C ALA A 165 19.18 -8.07 -8.06
N LEU A 166 17.94 -8.22 -7.55
CA LEU A 166 16.75 -8.36 -8.38
C LEU A 166 16.32 -7.00 -8.92
N GLU A 167 16.21 -6.87 -10.23
CA GLU A 167 15.60 -5.70 -10.86
C GLU A 167 14.08 -5.74 -10.68
N LEU A 168 13.52 -4.64 -10.19
CA LEU A 168 12.08 -4.43 -10.04
C LEU A 168 11.61 -3.45 -11.09
N ASN A 169 10.38 -3.61 -11.55
CA ASN A 169 9.73 -2.64 -12.43
C ASN A 169 9.19 -1.48 -11.60
N TRP A 170 9.65 -0.27 -11.89
CA TRP A 170 9.31 0.94 -11.17
C TRP A 170 8.31 1.79 -11.93
N TYR A 171 7.43 2.41 -11.16
CA TYR A 171 6.40 3.33 -11.63
C TYR A 171 6.37 4.57 -10.73
N SER A 172 5.99 5.69 -11.29
CA SER A 172 5.82 6.91 -10.51
C SER A 172 4.70 7.80 -11.03
N LEU A 173 4.29 8.71 -10.17
CA LEU A 173 3.40 9.82 -10.50
C LEU A 173 3.90 11.07 -9.76
N SER A 174 4.15 12.14 -10.48
CA SER A 174 4.47 13.43 -9.90
C SER A 174 3.21 14.20 -9.48
N ARG A 175 3.37 15.19 -8.61
CA ARG A 175 2.27 16.09 -8.21
C ARG A 175 1.66 16.83 -9.40
N GLU A 176 2.48 17.23 -10.37
CA GLU A 176 2.00 17.94 -11.57
C GLU A 176 1.14 17.03 -12.44
N GLU A 177 1.59 15.81 -12.70
CA GLU A 177 0.83 14.80 -13.45
C GLU A 177 -0.48 14.47 -12.73
N TYR A 178 -0.45 14.28 -11.40
CA TYR A 178 -1.65 14.06 -10.60
C TYR A 178 -2.65 15.21 -10.75
N ALA A 179 -2.19 16.46 -10.62
CA ALA A 179 -3.06 17.63 -10.78
C ALA A 179 -3.67 17.75 -12.18
N ASN A 180 -2.91 17.37 -13.22
CA ASN A 180 -3.41 17.35 -14.60
C ASN A 180 -4.48 16.28 -14.82
N GLN A 181 -4.31 15.08 -14.23
CA GLN A 181 -5.30 14.01 -14.28
C GLN A 181 -6.63 14.43 -13.62
N GLN A 182 -6.58 15.15 -12.48
CA GLN A 182 -7.79 15.64 -11.80
C GLN A 182 -8.57 16.69 -12.61
N ARG A 183 -7.92 17.43 -13.50
CA ARG A 183 -8.57 18.43 -14.36
C ARG A 183 -9.24 17.83 -15.59
N SER A 184 -8.87 16.61 -15.94
CA SER A 184 -9.33 15.92 -17.16
C SER A 184 -10.51 14.96 -16.90
N CYS A 185 -10.92 14.78 -15.64
CA CYS A 185 -12.09 14.03 -15.19
C CYS A 185 -13.24 14.97 -14.86
#